data_5611e392ae07c705a6b4a18cc0cbeba9
#
_entry.id   5611e392ae07c705a6b4a18cc0cbeba9
#
_cell.length_a   1.000
_cell.length_b   1.000
_cell.length_c   1.000
_cell.angle_alpha   90.00
_cell.angle_beta   90.00
_cell.angle_gamma   90.00
#
_symmetry.space_group_name_H-M   'P 1'
#
loop_
_entity.id
_entity.type
_entity.pdbx_description
1 polymer ?
#
loop_
_entity_poly.entity_id
_entity_poly.type
_entity_poly.pdbx_seq_one_letter_code
_entity_poly.pdbx_strand_id
1 'polypeptide(L)'
;YCTMPRRYRSAENRLREPPRRYCTSASRPRPVEWSDACLSVGCIVMMAAMPAHASAPLAVQAYAAPAWLPGGDLQTIYTSLFVRVPHVDYRRERLELDDGDFLDFDWIDGAQGQPVLVLFHGLEGSSDSFYARDLMHTVQSRGWTGVVAHFRGCSGEDNRLPRAYFAGDSADIDTMLRHVRALYPDRPLYAVGVSLGGNALLKWLGENGAAAATLVDRAAAVSAPLDLSAAGNALDRGFNRTVYTARFLATLKAKALRKAAKFPGLLDADAIAAATTFREFDTLVTARLHGFVDADDYWARVSSKPLLQSIAVPTLVVNAKNDPFLPATALPGPQDVSPAVTLEQPEAGGH
;
A
#
# COMPACT_ATOMS: atom_id res chain seq x y z
N TYR A 1 44.90 40.80 20.85
CA TYR A 1 45.09 41.87 21.84
C TYR A 1 43.80 42.03 22.62
N CYS A 2 43.79 41.51 23.85
CA CYS A 2 43.74 42.30 25.10
C CYS A 2 42.35 42.93 25.33
N THR A 3 41.65 42.81 26.37
CA THR A 3 41.79 42.30 27.75
C THR A 3 40.44 42.37 28.44
N MET A 4 40.19 41.44 29.34
CA MET A 4 39.21 41.55 30.49
C MET A 4 39.63 42.72 31.42
N PRO A 5 38.89 43.15 32.49
CA PRO A 5 38.03 42.35 33.34
C PRO A 5 36.88 43.09 34.14
N ARG A 6 36.05 42.25 34.80
CA ARG A 6 35.49 42.40 36.19
C ARG A 6 34.65 43.62 36.60
N ARG A 7 33.46 43.40 37.16
CA ARG A 7 33.24 43.46 38.63
C ARG A 7 31.84 43.04 39.07
N TYR A 8 31.84 42.25 40.11
CA TYR A 8 30.78 41.90 41.08
C TYR A 8 30.14 43.10 41.77
N ARG A 9 28.84 42.94 42.17
CA ARG A 9 28.21 43.30 43.48
C ARG A 9 26.76 42.80 43.42
N SER A 10 26.38 41.88 44.16
CA SER A 10 25.90 41.56 45.51
C SER A 10 24.65 42.34 45.91
N ALA A 11 23.62 41.55 46.16
CA ALA A 11 22.76 41.41 47.34
C ALA A 11 21.55 42.32 47.55
N GLU A 12 20.45 41.61 47.80
CA GLU A 12 19.39 41.83 48.80
C GLU A 12 18.33 42.90 48.55
N ASN A 13 17.09 42.56 48.42
CA ASN A 13 16.07 42.41 49.46
C ASN A 13 14.64 42.33 48.89
N ARG A 14 13.95 41.26 49.28
CA ARG A 14 12.55 41.19 49.75
C ARG A 14 11.45 41.84 48.91
N LEU A 15 10.49 40.99 48.52
CA LEU A 15 9.14 41.03 49.11
C LEU A 15 8.36 39.79 48.66
N ARG A 16 7.69 39.12 49.61
CA ARG A 16 6.84 37.93 49.44
C ARG A 16 5.53 38.34 48.76
N GLU A 17 5.17 37.71 47.65
CA GLU A 17 3.80 37.63 47.16
C GLU A 17 3.22 36.21 47.34
N PRO A 18 1.92 36.07 47.60
CA PRO A 18 1.29 34.79 47.92
C PRO A 18 1.09 33.94 46.65
N PRO A 19 0.93 32.60 46.79
CA PRO A 19 0.84 31.71 45.65
C PRO A 19 -0.46 31.90 44.88
N ARG A 20 -0.35 32.25 43.61
CA ARG A 20 -1.48 32.24 42.67
C ARG A 20 -1.91 30.77 42.44
N ARG A 21 -3.18 30.51 42.78
CA ARG A 21 -3.85 29.25 42.46
C ARG A 21 -3.86 29.05 40.95
N TYR A 22 -3.12 28.07 40.48
CA TYR A 22 -3.30 27.57 39.10
C TYR A 22 -4.61 26.78 39.03
N CYS A 23 -5.63 27.37 38.40
CA CYS A 23 -6.76 26.65 37.89
C CYS A 23 -6.24 25.75 36.76
N THR A 24 -6.13 24.46 37.01
CA THR A 24 -5.99 23.46 35.95
C THR A 24 -7.33 23.33 35.26
N SER A 25 -7.55 24.13 34.22
CA SER A 25 -8.55 23.81 33.23
C SER A 25 -7.96 22.65 32.39
N ALA A 26 -8.40 21.44 32.67
CA ALA A 26 -8.22 20.32 31.75
C ALA A 26 -8.91 20.69 30.43
N SER A 27 -8.13 21.16 29.48
CA SER A 27 -8.58 21.32 28.12
C SER A 27 -8.93 19.92 27.60
N ARG A 28 -10.22 19.66 27.40
CA ARG A 28 -10.67 18.49 26.63
C ARG A 28 -9.93 18.52 25.30
N PRO A 29 -9.34 17.40 24.87
CA PRO A 29 -8.76 17.33 23.53
C PRO A 29 -9.88 17.70 22.53
N ARG A 30 -9.61 18.64 21.65
CA ARG A 30 -10.52 18.94 20.52
C ARG A 30 -10.68 17.66 19.72
N PRO A 31 -11.90 17.30 19.30
CA PRO A 31 -12.05 16.21 18.36
C PRO A 31 -11.22 16.55 17.11
N VAL A 32 -10.39 15.62 16.69
CA VAL A 32 -9.66 15.72 15.43
C VAL A 32 -10.72 15.73 14.33
N GLU A 33 -10.90 16.86 13.65
CA GLU A 33 -11.71 16.93 12.44
C GLU A 33 -10.97 16.12 11.35
N TRP A 34 -11.40 14.88 11.17
CA TRP A 34 -10.98 14.06 10.08
C TRP A 34 -11.59 14.63 8.80
N SER A 35 -10.78 15.03 7.84
CA SER A 35 -11.28 15.32 6.50
C SER A 35 -11.90 14.03 5.94
N ASP A 36 -13.13 14.12 5.45
CA ASP A 36 -13.96 12.99 5.01
C ASP A 36 -13.34 12.09 3.92
N ALA A 37 -12.20 12.47 3.37
CA ALA A 37 -11.47 11.72 2.35
C ALA A 37 -10.52 10.63 2.91
N CYS A 38 -10.27 10.59 4.22
CA CYS A 38 -9.22 9.75 4.85
C CYS A 38 -9.76 8.50 5.58
N LEU A 39 -11.05 8.17 5.44
CA LEU A 39 -11.69 7.11 6.24
C LEU A 39 -11.18 5.70 5.92
N SER A 40 -10.70 5.42 4.70
CA SER A 40 -10.19 4.10 4.33
C SER A 40 -8.86 3.76 5.02
N VAL A 41 -7.94 4.70 5.09
CA VAL A 41 -6.62 4.52 5.72
C VAL A 41 -6.72 4.45 7.25
N GLY A 42 -7.59 5.28 7.85
CA GLY A 42 -7.86 5.25 9.28
C GLY A 42 -8.42 3.90 9.77
N CYS A 43 -9.33 3.27 9.01
CA CYS A 43 -9.87 1.95 9.30
C CYS A 43 -8.79 0.87 9.28
N ILE A 44 -7.88 0.88 8.30
CA ILE A 44 -6.80 -0.09 8.18
C ILE A 44 -5.90 -0.06 9.42
N VAL A 45 -5.52 1.14 9.86
CA VAL A 45 -4.64 1.32 11.03
C VAL A 45 -5.38 0.98 12.33
N MET A 46 -6.69 1.28 12.43
CA MET A 46 -7.49 0.89 13.61
C MET A 46 -7.64 -0.63 13.74
N MET A 47 -7.81 -1.37 12.64
CA MET A 47 -7.88 -2.83 12.68
C MET A 47 -6.55 -3.47 13.09
N ALA A 48 -5.44 -2.91 12.66
CA ALA A 48 -4.11 -3.34 13.08
C ALA A 48 -3.90 -3.14 14.61
N ALA A 49 -4.52 -2.12 15.22
CA ALA A 49 -4.36 -1.77 16.62
C ALA A 49 -5.21 -2.60 17.61
N MET A 50 -6.13 -3.46 17.16
CA MET A 50 -6.98 -4.25 18.08
C MET A 50 -6.21 -5.41 18.72
N PRO A 51 -6.41 -5.69 20.03
CA PRO A 51 -5.79 -6.84 20.69
C PRO A 51 -6.21 -8.16 20.01
N ALA A 52 -5.27 -9.12 19.96
CA ALA A 52 -5.42 -10.41 19.26
C ALA A 52 -6.63 -11.27 19.71
N HIS A 53 -7.26 -10.94 20.83
CA HIS A 53 -8.39 -11.68 21.42
C HIS A 53 -9.74 -10.98 21.30
N ALA A 54 -9.85 -9.86 20.59
CA ALA A 54 -11.14 -9.21 20.36
C ALA A 54 -11.92 -9.94 19.26
N SER A 55 -12.76 -10.88 19.65
CA SER A 55 -13.73 -11.57 18.77
C SER A 55 -14.98 -10.75 18.45
N ALA A 56 -15.01 -9.46 18.80
CA ALA A 56 -16.12 -8.59 18.43
C ALA A 56 -15.98 -8.15 16.97
N PRO A 57 -17.06 -8.26 16.16
CA PRO A 57 -17.04 -7.70 14.81
C PRO A 57 -16.77 -6.20 14.93
N LEU A 58 -15.83 -5.71 14.11
CA LEU A 58 -15.55 -4.28 13.99
C LEU A 58 -16.85 -3.58 13.58
N ALA A 59 -17.34 -2.69 14.43
CA ALA A 59 -18.34 -1.73 14.01
C ALA A 59 -17.64 -0.71 13.08
N VAL A 60 -17.47 -1.09 11.81
CA VAL A 60 -16.99 -0.18 10.79
C VAL A 60 -18.11 0.81 10.54
N GLN A 61 -17.83 2.08 10.77
CA GLN A 61 -18.77 3.13 10.44
C GLN A 61 -18.98 3.09 8.92
N ALA A 62 -20.22 2.93 8.47
CA ALA A 62 -20.52 2.82 7.04
C ALA A 62 -19.94 4.05 6.30
N TYR A 63 -19.06 3.81 5.35
CA TYR A 63 -18.50 4.87 4.53
C TYR A 63 -19.59 5.48 3.64
N ALA A 64 -19.71 6.79 3.66
CA ALA A 64 -20.56 7.55 2.75
C ALA A 64 -19.67 8.49 1.94
N ALA A 65 -19.68 8.33 0.61
CA ALA A 65 -18.96 9.24 -0.26
C ALA A 65 -19.55 10.64 -0.20
N PRO A 66 -18.73 11.72 -0.29
CA PRO A 66 -19.22 13.08 -0.33
C PRO A 66 -20.22 13.29 -1.47
N ALA A 67 -21.36 13.90 -1.19
CA ALA A 67 -22.43 14.10 -2.20
C ALA A 67 -21.98 14.93 -3.42
N TRP A 68 -20.96 15.79 -3.25
CA TRP A 68 -20.37 16.60 -4.33
C TRP A 68 -19.38 15.81 -5.21
N LEU A 69 -19.06 14.54 -4.86
CA LEU A 69 -18.11 13.69 -5.58
C LEU A 69 -18.82 12.40 -6.05
N PRO A 70 -19.76 12.50 -7.00
CA PRO A 70 -20.56 11.36 -7.44
C PRO A 70 -19.76 10.41 -8.35
N GLY A 71 -19.97 9.09 -8.19
CA GLY A 71 -19.43 8.05 -9.07
C GLY A 71 -17.96 7.68 -8.82
N GLY A 72 -17.62 6.45 -9.19
CA GLY A 72 -16.31 5.86 -8.92
C GLY A 72 -15.16 6.58 -9.62
N ASP A 73 -15.37 7.02 -10.85
CA ASP A 73 -14.32 7.72 -11.62
C ASP A 73 -13.91 9.05 -10.97
N LEU A 74 -14.88 9.88 -10.57
CA LEU A 74 -14.56 11.14 -9.92
C LEU A 74 -13.90 10.92 -8.57
N GLN A 75 -14.35 9.93 -7.79
CA GLN A 75 -13.74 9.58 -6.50
C GLN A 75 -12.29 9.13 -6.68
N THR A 76 -12.01 8.29 -7.68
CA THR A 76 -10.67 7.83 -8.01
C THR A 76 -9.76 8.97 -8.48
N ILE A 77 -10.23 9.79 -9.43
CA ILE A 77 -9.44 10.87 -10.03
C ILE A 77 -9.18 11.98 -9.01
N TYR A 78 -10.21 12.42 -8.28
CA TYR A 78 -10.08 13.49 -7.30
C TYR A 78 -9.06 13.16 -6.23
N THR A 79 -9.14 11.94 -5.68
CA THR A 79 -8.25 11.49 -4.62
C THR A 79 -6.79 11.50 -5.08
N SER A 80 -6.55 11.02 -6.30
CA SER A 80 -5.19 10.94 -6.86
C SER A 80 -4.57 12.30 -7.22
N LEU A 81 -5.39 13.33 -7.54
CA LEU A 81 -4.90 14.61 -8.06
C LEU A 81 -4.97 15.77 -7.07
N PHE A 82 -5.95 15.77 -6.17
CA PHE A 82 -6.28 16.94 -5.37
C PHE A 82 -6.12 16.76 -3.87
N VAL A 83 -6.05 15.53 -3.37
CA VAL A 83 -5.82 15.29 -1.94
C VAL A 83 -4.38 15.68 -1.60
N ARG A 84 -4.25 16.62 -0.66
CA ARG A 84 -2.95 17.01 -0.11
C ARG A 84 -2.58 16.03 1.00
N VAL A 85 -1.45 15.36 0.81
CA VAL A 85 -0.90 14.47 1.82
C VAL A 85 0.37 15.08 2.42
N PRO A 86 0.65 14.83 3.71
CA PRO A 86 1.87 15.28 4.35
C PRO A 86 3.12 14.76 3.63
N HIS A 87 4.20 15.52 3.73
CA HIS A 87 5.52 15.01 3.38
C HIS A 87 5.96 13.98 4.43
N VAL A 88 6.62 12.93 3.97
CA VAL A 88 7.20 11.89 4.84
C VAL A 88 8.67 11.77 4.46
N ASP A 89 9.54 11.90 5.46
CA ASP A 89 10.97 11.68 5.27
C ASP A 89 11.28 10.19 5.48
N TYR A 90 11.82 9.56 4.45
CA TYR A 90 12.14 8.14 4.46
C TYR A 90 13.64 7.91 4.56
N ARG A 91 14.01 6.85 5.28
CA ARG A 91 15.35 6.25 5.23
C ARG A 91 15.30 5.08 4.26
N ARG A 92 16.04 5.17 3.14
CA ARG A 92 16.14 4.08 2.18
C ARG A 92 17.13 3.01 2.64
N GLU A 93 16.71 1.77 2.49
CA GLU A 93 17.54 0.56 2.63
C GLU A 93 17.44 -0.27 1.36
N ARG A 94 18.57 -0.84 0.91
CA ARG A 94 18.63 -1.78 -0.21
C ARG A 94 18.96 -3.17 0.29
N LEU A 95 18.15 -4.13 -0.09
CA LEU A 95 18.39 -5.56 0.10
C LEU A 95 18.92 -6.14 -1.22
N GLU A 96 20.17 -6.56 -1.23
CA GLU A 96 20.74 -7.32 -2.33
C GLU A 96 20.20 -8.76 -2.29
N LEU A 97 19.77 -9.27 -3.44
CA LEU A 97 19.19 -10.61 -3.56
C LEU A 97 20.20 -11.61 -4.13
N ASP A 98 20.02 -12.89 -3.80
CA ASP A 98 20.88 -13.97 -4.28
C ASP A 98 20.88 -14.13 -5.80
N ASP A 99 19.81 -13.67 -6.47
CA ASP A 99 19.73 -13.65 -7.94
C ASP A 99 20.55 -12.52 -8.58
N GLY A 100 21.16 -11.64 -7.78
CA GLY A 100 21.97 -10.49 -8.22
C GLY A 100 21.16 -9.22 -8.49
N ASP A 101 19.85 -9.25 -8.25
CA ASP A 101 18.98 -8.07 -8.28
C ASP A 101 18.85 -7.44 -6.87
N PHE A 102 17.95 -6.50 -6.67
CA PHE A 102 17.73 -5.85 -5.39
C PHE A 102 16.27 -5.48 -5.17
N LEU A 103 15.94 -5.28 -3.89
CA LEU A 103 14.70 -4.68 -3.43
C LEU A 103 15.01 -3.48 -2.55
N ASP A 104 14.29 -2.39 -2.74
CA ASP A 104 14.44 -1.18 -1.94
C ASP A 104 13.28 -1.03 -0.95
N PHE A 105 13.61 -0.55 0.24
CA PHE A 105 12.67 -0.31 1.35
C PHE A 105 12.79 1.13 1.80
N ASP A 106 11.68 1.84 1.88
CA ASP A 106 11.61 3.18 2.43
C ASP A 106 10.98 3.16 3.81
N TRP A 107 11.80 3.41 4.83
CA TRP A 107 11.47 3.27 6.24
C TRP A 107 11.10 4.59 6.91
N ILE A 108 10.14 4.51 7.82
CA ILE A 108 9.95 5.46 8.91
C ILE A 108 10.19 4.74 10.24
N ASP A 109 11.04 5.30 11.08
CA ASP A 109 11.40 4.69 12.36
C ASP A 109 10.36 5.03 13.42
N GLY A 110 9.92 4.02 14.17
CA GLY A 110 8.97 4.14 15.28
C GLY A 110 9.59 3.85 16.64
N ALA A 111 8.79 3.96 17.69
CA ALA A 111 9.23 3.67 19.05
C ALA A 111 9.50 2.18 19.25
N GLN A 112 10.41 1.86 20.17
CA GLN A 112 10.76 0.49 20.52
C GLN A 112 9.53 -0.29 21.01
N GLY A 113 9.38 -1.54 20.58
CA GLY A 113 8.27 -2.40 20.98
C GLY A 113 6.93 -2.12 20.29
N GLN A 114 6.81 -1.03 19.55
CA GLN A 114 5.59 -0.73 18.78
C GLN A 114 5.50 -1.59 17.51
N PRO A 115 4.30 -1.81 16.95
CA PRO A 115 4.10 -2.58 15.73
C PRO A 115 4.95 -2.11 14.55
N VAL A 116 5.13 -3.01 13.57
CA VAL A 116 5.70 -2.72 12.26
C VAL A 116 4.63 -2.87 11.21
N LEU A 117 4.49 -1.92 10.29
CA LEU A 117 3.58 -1.99 9.17
C LEU A 117 4.35 -1.98 7.85
N VAL A 118 4.12 -2.99 7.02
CA VAL A 118 4.67 -3.10 5.66
C VAL A 118 3.59 -2.73 4.66
N LEU A 119 3.89 -1.82 3.73
CA LEU A 119 3.02 -1.45 2.63
C LEU A 119 3.58 -1.98 1.30
N PHE A 120 2.75 -2.72 0.57
CA PHE A 120 2.93 -3.10 -0.83
C PHE A 120 2.10 -2.18 -1.73
N HIS A 121 2.77 -1.40 -2.57
CA HIS A 121 2.12 -0.36 -3.37
C HIS A 121 1.37 -0.90 -4.60
N GLY A 122 0.54 -0.08 -5.20
CA GLY A 122 -0.18 -0.38 -6.44
C GLY A 122 0.71 -0.34 -7.69
N LEU A 123 0.09 -0.59 -8.84
CA LEU A 123 0.75 -0.55 -10.15
C LEU A 123 1.46 0.81 -10.36
N GLU A 124 2.76 0.75 -10.69
CA GLU A 124 3.62 1.93 -10.89
C GLU A 124 3.67 2.89 -9.69
N GLY A 125 3.29 2.39 -8.50
CA GLY A 125 3.38 3.13 -7.25
C GLY A 125 4.78 3.14 -6.65
N SER A 126 4.92 3.90 -5.56
CA SER A 126 6.14 4.02 -4.75
C SER A 126 5.80 4.60 -3.38
N SER A 127 6.81 4.86 -2.56
CA SER A 127 6.67 5.62 -1.30
C SER A 127 6.15 7.06 -1.50
N ASP A 128 6.28 7.62 -2.72
CA ASP A 128 5.75 8.93 -3.08
C ASP A 128 4.25 8.92 -3.44
N SER A 129 3.64 7.75 -3.59
CA SER A 129 2.19 7.64 -3.84
C SER A 129 1.41 8.31 -2.71
N PHE A 130 0.32 9.02 -3.07
CA PHE A 130 -0.47 9.79 -2.08
C PHE A 130 -0.96 8.91 -0.92
N TYR A 131 -1.46 7.71 -1.21
CA TYR A 131 -1.93 6.77 -0.20
C TYR A 131 -0.78 6.20 0.66
N ALA A 132 0.42 6.02 0.07
CA ALA A 132 1.59 5.55 0.80
C ALA A 132 2.05 6.59 1.83
N ARG A 133 2.15 7.86 1.41
CA ARG A 133 2.51 8.96 2.31
C ARG A 133 1.48 9.17 3.41
N ASP A 134 0.18 9.10 3.09
CA ASP A 134 -0.89 9.26 4.06
C ASP A 134 -0.88 8.13 5.10
N LEU A 135 -0.75 6.88 4.64
CA LEU A 135 -0.62 5.73 5.54
C LEU A 135 0.63 5.83 6.41
N MET A 136 1.79 6.17 5.83
CA MET A 136 3.04 6.27 6.58
C MET A 136 3.01 7.44 7.57
N HIS A 137 2.43 8.58 7.23
CA HIS A 137 2.19 9.66 8.17
C HIS A 137 1.30 9.23 9.35
N THR A 138 0.24 8.48 9.06
CA THR A 138 -0.64 7.93 10.10
C THR A 138 0.09 6.93 11.00
N VAL A 139 0.92 6.05 10.43
CA VAL A 139 1.77 5.09 11.15
C VAL A 139 2.78 5.83 12.05
N GLN A 140 3.44 6.86 11.51
CA GLN A 140 4.39 7.70 12.25
C GLN A 140 3.71 8.43 13.42
N SER A 141 2.53 8.98 13.22
CA SER A 141 1.77 9.68 14.27
C SER A 141 1.39 8.79 15.46
N ARG A 142 1.38 7.47 15.27
CA ARG A 142 1.15 6.46 16.30
C ARG A 142 2.43 5.93 16.93
N GLY A 143 3.58 6.42 16.49
CA GLY A 143 4.88 5.94 16.96
C GLY A 143 5.24 4.53 16.46
N TRP A 144 4.56 4.02 15.41
CA TRP A 144 4.87 2.73 14.83
C TRP A 144 6.00 2.84 13.81
N THR A 145 6.69 1.73 13.58
CA THR A 145 7.60 1.62 12.44
C THR A 145 6.79 1.32 11.18
N GLY A 146 7.08 2.04 10.10
CA GLY A 146 6.46 1.80 8.80
C GLY A 146 7.52 1.55 7.74
N VAL A 147 7.16 0.77 6.74
CA VAL A 147 8.00 0.54 5.58
C VAL A 147 7.18 0.41 4.31
N VAL A 148 7.59 1.12 3.27
CA VAL A 148 7.10 0.88 1.91
C VAL A 148 8.11 -0.04 1.23
N ALA A 149 7.69 -1.27 0.94
CA ALA A 149 8.48 -2.23 0.20
C ALA A 149 8.26 -2.02 -1.30
N HIS A 150 9.31 -1.63 -2.01
CA HIS A 150 9.21 -1.34 -3.44
C HIS A 150 9.30 -2.61 -4.26
N PHE A 151 8.36 -2.81 -5.16
CA PHE A 151 8.51 -3.80 -6.21
C PHE A 151 9.67 -3.46 -7.13
N ARG A 152 10.27 -4.48 -7.77
CA ARG A 152 11.45 -4.30 -8.65
C ARG A 152 11.23 -3.22 -9.70
N GLY A 153 12.14 -2.26 -9.77
CA GLY A 153 12.09 -1.14 -10.70
C GLY A 153 11.06 -0.05 -10.37
N CYS A 154 10.57 0.01 -9.11
CA CYS A 154 9.61 1.03 -8.65
C CYS A 154 10.17 2.01 -7.61
N SER A 155 11.42 1.86 -7.20
CA SER A 155 12.09 2.74 -6.22
C SER A 155 12.75 3.99 -6.82
N GLY A 156 12.55 4.23 -8.11
CA GLY A 156 13.22 5.29 -8.88
C GLY A 156 14.44 4.79 -9.67
N GLU A 157 14.88 3.56 -9.45
CA GLU A 157 15.97 2.90 -10.16
C GLU A 157 15.47 1.61 -10.84
N ASP A 158 15.86 1.39 -12.09
CA ASP A 158 15.54 0.16 -12.81
C ASP A 158 16.30 -1.02 -12.18
N ASN A 159 15.60 -2.13 -11.98
CA ASN A 159 16.23 -3.37 -11.51
C ASN A 159 17.24 -3.93 -12.52
N ARG A 160 18.17 -4.78 -12.04
CA ARG A 160 19.34 -5.24 -12.82
C ARG A 160 19.00 -6.33 -13.81
N LEU A 161 18.04 -7.19 -13.47
CA LEU A 161 17.69 -8.39 -14.23
C LEU A 161 16.55 -8.15 -15.24
N PRO A 162 16.35 -9.08 -16.20
CA PRO A 162 15.20 -9.07 -17.10
C PRO A 162 13.86 -9.11 -16.38
N ARG A 163 13.78 -9.83 -15.24
CA ARG A 163 12.58 -9.93 -14.41
C ARG A 163 12.00 -8.55 -14.08
N ALA A 164 10.70 -8.38 -14.24
CA ALA A 164 9.93 -7.24 -13.77
C ALA A 164 9.03 -7.68 -12.61
N TYR A 165 8.42 -6.75 -11.89
CA TYR A 165 7.36 -7.09 -10.96
C TYR A 165 6.05 -7.39 -11.70
N PHE A 166 5.16 -8.13 -11.07
CA PHE A 166 3.84 -8.44 -11.62
C PHE A 166 2.81 -8.66 -10.51
N ALA A 167 1.52 -8.73 -10.86
CA ALA A 167 0.43 -8.74 -9.88
C ALA A 167 0.36 -9.98 -8.98
N GLY A 168 1.09 -11.02 -9.30
CA GLY A 168 1.12 -12.28 -8.53
C GLY A 168 2.50 -12.61 -7.95
N ASP A 169 3.35 -11.63 -7.70
CA ASP A 169 4.74 -11.83 -7.29
C ASP A 169 4.88 -12.24 -5.81
N SER A 170 4.34 -13.42 -5.48
CA SER A 170 4.39 -13.97 -4.12
C SER A 170 5.82 -14.22 -3.64
N ALA A 171 6.78 -14.49 -4.53
CA ALA A 171 8.16 -14.74 -4.15
C ALA A 171 8.85 -13.47 -3.61
N ASP A 172 8.64 -12.34 -4.27
CA ASP A 172 9.19 -11.06 -3.77
C ASP A 172 8.45 -10.62 -2.49
N ILE A 173 7.12 -10.81 -2.39
CA ILE A 173 6.36 -10.58 -1.14
C ILE A 173 6.94 -11.41 0.02
N ASP A 174 7.19 -12.70 -0.19
CA ASP A 174 7.77 -13.58 0.84
C ASP A 174 9.15 -13.09 1.29
N THR A 175 10.01 -12.74 0.34
CA THR A 175 11.34 -12.21 0.59
C THR A 175 11.29 -10.91 1.40
N MET A 176 10.41 -9.97 1.00
CA MET A 176 10.24 -8.70 1.70
C MET A 176 9.73 -8.89 3.14
N LEU A 177 8.73 -9.75 3.33
CA LEU A 177 8.18 -10.03 4.66
C LEU A 177 9.17 -10.75 5.57
N ARG A 178 9.93 -11.72 5.05
CA ARG A 178 11.01 -12.39 5.81
C ARG A 178 12.10 -11.42 6.23
N HIS A 179 12.50 -10.53 5.34
CA HIS A 179 13.49 -9.51 5.66
C HIS A 179 13.01 -8.62 6.82
N VAL A 180 11.78 -8.10 6.74
CA VAL A 180 11.21 -7.26 7.81
C VAL A 180 11.04 -8.04 9.12
N ARG A 181 10.55 -9.30 9.06
CA ARG A 181 10.39 -10.14 10.25
C ARG A 181 11.75 -10.46 10.91
N ALA A 182 12.80 -10.66 10.13
CA ALA A 182 14.14 -10.88 10.67
C ALA A 182 14.69 -9.64 11.41
N LEU A 183 14.38 -8.44 10.96
CA LEU A 183 14.74 -7.18 11.62
C LEU A 183 13.93 -6.96 12.92
N TYR A 184 12.70 -7.46 12.98
CA TYR A 184 11.76 -7.22 14.09
C TYR A 184 11.07 -8.53 14.54
N PRO A 185 11.80 -9.51 15.08
CA PRO A 185 11.28 -10.86 15.35
C PRO A 185 10.13 -10.87 16.37
N ASP A 186 10.18 -9.99 17.38
CA ASP A 186 9.26 -10.00 18.52
C ASP A 186 8.17 -8.92 18.43
N ARG A 187 8.11 -8.17 17.33
CA ARG A 187 7.13 -7.08 17.17
C ARG A 187 5.94 -7.56 16.33
N PRO A 188 4.71 -7.10 16.65
CA PRO A 188 3.58 -7.33 15.75
C PRO A 188 3.89 -6.79 14.35
N LEU A 189 3.69 -7.60 13.31
CA LEU A 189 3.92 -7.23 11.92
C LEU A 189 2.61 -7.25 11.16
N TYR A 190 2.25 -6.10 10.60
CA TYR A 190 1.05 -5.90 9.81
C TYR A 190 1.42 -5.66 8.35
N ALA A 191 0.70 -6.30 7.43
CA ALA A 191 0.90 -6.15 6.00
C ALA A 191 -0.29 -5.46 5.34
N VAL A 192 -0.04 -4.44 4.55
CA VAL A 192 -1.08 -3.73 3.78
C VAL A 192 -0.70 -3.76 2.30
N GLY A 193 -1.64 -4.14 1.45
CA GLY A 193 -1.48 -4.07 0.01
C GLY A 193 -2.53 -3.16 -0.61
N VAL A 194 -2.13 -2.30 -1.54
CA VAL A 194 -3.04 -1.41 -2.25
C VAL A 194 -3.07 -1.79 -3.73
N SER A 195 -4.25 -1.91 -4.31
CA SER A 195 -4.45 -2.22 -5.73
C SER A 195 -3.68 -3.50 -6.13
N LEU A 196 -2.76 -3.44 -7.09
CA LEU A 196 -1.89 -4.56 -7.49
C LEU A 196 -1.18 -5.19 -6.29
N GLY A 197 -0.63 -4.37 -5.37
CA GLY A 197 0.01 -4.87 -4.16
C GLY A 197 -0.95 -5.60 -3.23
N GLY A 198 -2.24 -5.23 -3.23
CA GLY A 198 -3.30 -5.94 -2.53
C GLY A 198 -3.54 -7.34 -3.11
N ASN A 199 -3.60 -7.47 -4.44
CA ASN A 199 -3.73 -8.76 -5.08
C ASN A 199 -2.50 -9.66 -4.83
N ALA A 200 -1.28 -9.12 -4.93
CA ALA A 200 -0.06 -9.87 -4.67
C ALA A 200 0.02 -10.36 -3.21
N LEU A 201 -0.35 -9.51 -2.23
CA LEU A 201 -0.41 -9.87 -0.82
C LEU A 201 -1.45 -10.95 -0.54
N LEU A 202 -2.68 -10.81 -1.08
CA LEU A 202 -3.75 -11.80 -0.89
C LEU A 202 -3.38 -13.15 -1.52
N LYS A 203 -2.74 -13.13 -2.69
CA LYS A 203 -2.22 -14.33 -3.33
C LYS A 203 -1.18 -15.01 -2.45
N TRP A 204 -0.19 -14.29 -1.94
CA TRP A 204 0.81 -14.81 -1.03
C TRP A 204 0.18 -15.39 0.24
N LEU A 205 -0.78 -14.68 0.86
CA LEU A 205 -1.50 -15.15 2.05
C LEU A 205 -2.24 -16.46 1.80
N GLY A 206 -2.94 -16.56 0.66
CA GLY A 206 -3.70 -17.75 0.31
C GLY A 206 -2.83 -18.96 -0.06
N GLU A 207 -1.69 -18.73 -0.74
CA GLU A 207 -0.72 -19.77 -1.08
C GLU A 207 -0.01 -20.33 0.16
N ASN A 208 0.25 -19.50 1.16
CA ASN A 208 0.93 -19.90 2.39
C ASN A 208 -0.04 -20.36 3.49
N GLY A 209 -1.33 -20.03 3.41
CA GLY A 209 -2.34 -20.44 4.38
C GLY A 209 -1.91 -20.16 5.82
N ALA A 210 -1.94 -21.20 6.67
CA ALA A 210 -1.54 -21.07 8.08
C ALA A 210 -0.06 -20.70 8.29
N ALA A 211 0.82 -21.04 7.35
CA ALA A 211 2.24 -20.71 7.46
C ALA A 211 2.49 -19.20 7.38
N ALA A 212 1.61 -18.44 6.71
CA ALA A 212 1.72 -16.97 6.63
C ALA A 212 1.70 -16.32 8.04
N ALA A 213 1.03 -16.92 9.03
CA ALA A 213 0.98 -16.41 10.39
C ALA A 213 2.33 -16.43 11.13
N THR A 214 3.33 -17.13 10.61
CA THR A 214 4.70 -17.07 11.15
C THR A 214 5.40 -15.74 10.82
N LEU A 215 4.93 -15.05 9.78
CA LEU A 215 5.52 -13.79 9.32
C LEU A 215 4.62 -12.60 9.58
N VAL A 216 3.30 -12.74 9.39
CA VAL A 216 2.35 -11.63 9.44
C VAL A 216 1.26 -11.91 10.46
N ASP A 217 1.04 -10.98 11.37
CA ASP A 217 0.00 -11.10 12.41
C ASP A 217 -1.39 -10.69 11.91
N ARG A 218 -1.45 -9.70 11.02
CA ARG A 218 -2.69 -9.19 10.39
C ARG A 218 -2.39 -8.61 9.01
N ALA A 219 -3.38 -8.66 8.13
CA ALA A 219 -3.26 -8.09 6.80
C ALA A 219 -4.47 -7.23 6.40
N ALA A 220 -4.26 -6.34 5.43
CA ALA A 220 -5.33 -5.63 4.74
C ALA A 220 -5.01 -5.49 3.25
N ALA A 221 -6.04 -5.62 2.41
CA ALA A 221 -5.96 -5.33 0.98
C ALA A 221 -7.01 -4.28 0.62
N VAL A 222 -6.59 -3.23 -0.06
CA VAL A 222 -7.46 -2.09 -0.40
C VAL A 222 -7.52 -1.96 -1.92
N SER A 223 -8.72 -1.91 -2.46
CA SER A 223 -9.00 -1.76 -3.89
C SER A 223 -8.25 -2.81 -4.74
N ALA A 224 -8.08 -4.03 -4.21
CA ALA A 224 -7.33 -5.07 -4.90
C ALA A 224 -8.11 -5.60 -6.12
N PRO A 225 -7.48 -5.72 -7.30
CA PRO A 225 -8.09 -6.36 -8.46
C PRO A 225 -8.04 -7.90 -8.31
N LEU A 226 -8.88 -8.43 -7.43
CA LEU A 226 -8.91 -9.84 -7.02
C LEU A 226 -9.12 -10.83 -8.18
N ASP A 227 -9.84 -10.38 -9.22
CA ASP A 227 -10.04 -11.05 -10.50
C ASP A 227 -9.42 -10.19 -11.60
N LEU A 228 -8.18 -10.53 -11.98
CA LEU A 228 -7.43 -9.76 -12.98
C LEU A 228 -8.02 -9.85 -14.37
N SER A 229 -8.71 -10.95 -14.71
CA SER A 229 -9.41 -11.06 -15.99
C SER A 229 -10.56 -10.07 -16.09
N ALA A 230 -11.36 -9.94 -15.03
CA ALA A 230 -12.42 -8.95 -14.97
C ALA A 230 -11.86 -7.52 -14.96
N ALA A 231 -10.79 -7.27 -14.17
CA ALA A 231 -10.15 -5.96 -14.07
C ALA A 231 -9.50 -5.52 -15.39
N GLY A 232 -8.71 -6.38 -16.03
CA GLY A 232 -8.08 -6.09 -17.33
C GLY A 232 -9.11 -5.81 -18.42
N ASN A 233 -10.17 -6.62 -18.48
CA ASN A 233 -11.27 -6.39 -19.42
C ASN A 233 -12.03 -5.08 -19.17
N ALA A 234 -12.18 -4.65 -17.90
CA ALA A 234 -12.82 -3.38 -17.56
C ALA A 234 -11.92 -2.18 -17.90
N LEU A 235 -10.62 -2.30 -17.62
CA LEU A 235 -9.63 -1.27 -17.92
C LEU A 235 -9.44 -1.08 -19.44
N ASP A 236 -9.55 -2.11 -20.23
CA ASP A 236 -9.32 -2.06 -21.69
C ASP A 236 -10.54 -1.55 -22.49
N ARG A 237 -11.59 -1.01 -21.81
CA ARG A 237 -12.83 -0.57 -22.49
C ARG A 237 -13.22 0.87 -22.13
N GLY A 238 -13.89 1.53 -23.07
CA GLY A 238 -14.57 2.81 -22.85
C GLY A 238 -13.69 3.89 -22.23
N PHE A 239 -14.24 4.59 -21.23
CA PHE A 239 -13.56 5.65 -20.50
C PHE A 239 -12.26 5.17 -19.82
N ASN A 240 -12.30 3.99 -19.22
CA ASN A 240 -11.14 3.41 -18.52
C ASN A 240 -9.94 3.29 -19.46
N ARG A 241 -10.15 2.77 -20.69
CA ARG A 241 -9.08 2.64 -21.68
C ARG A 241 -8.42 3.97 -22.01
N THR A 242 -9.25 5.01 -22.20
CA THR A 242 -8.76 6.33 -22.62
C THR A 242 -8.03 7.07 -21.50
N VAL A 243 -8.48 6.91 -20.25
CA VAL A 243 -7.98 7.68 -19.12
C VAL A 243 -6.96 6.86 -18.31
N TYR A 244 -7.37 5.73 -17.77
CA TYR A 244 -6.51 4.97 -16.84
C TYR A 244 -5.50 4.11 -17.56
N THR A 245 -5.95 3.29 -18.52
CA THR A 245 -5.06 2.38 -19.27
C THR A 245 -4.01 3.16 -20.04
N ALA A 246 -4.40 4.23 -20.73
CA ALA A 246 -3.45 5.08 -21.45
C ALA A 246 -2.38 5.67 -20.51
N ARG A 247 -2.76 6.11 -19.31
CA ARG A 247 -1.83 6.65 -18.31
C ARG A 247 -0.87 5.57 -17.78
N PHE A 248 -1.38 4.40 -17.40
CA PHE A 248 -0.54 3.30 -16.93
C PHE A 248 0.41 2.80 -18.02
N LEU A 249 -0.09 2.61 -19.23
CA LEU A 249 0.73 2.16 -20.34
C LEU A 249 1.86 3.15 -20.69
N ALA A 250 1.68 4.43 -20.47
CA ALA A 250 2.74 5.42 -20.71
C ALA A 250 4.00 5.11 -19.87
N THR A 251 3.85 4.78 -18.60
CA THR A 251 4.97 4.46 -17.70
C THR A 251 5.46 3.03 -17.89
N LEU A 252 4.55 2.07 -18.00
CA LEU A 252 4.87 0.65 -18.18
C LEU A 252 5.66 0.41 -19.49
N LYS A 253 5.22 1.01 -20.60
CA LYS A 253 5.92 0.93 -21.90
C LYS A 253 7.30 1.55 -21.84
N ALA A 254 7.45 2.72 -21.18
CA ALA A 254 8.75 3.35 -21.01
C ALA A 254 9.74 2.42 -20.26
N LYS A 255 9.31 1.75 -19.19
CA LYS A 255 10.13 0.77 -18.46
C LYS A 255 10.44 -0.47 -19.33
N ALA A 256 9.44 -1.01 -20.02
CA ALA A 256 9.61 -2.18 -20.88
C ALA A 256 10.57 -1.91 -22.06
N LEU A 257 10.49 -0.73 -22.67
CA LEU A 257 11.40 -0.31 -23.75
C LEU A 257 12.85 -0.14 -23.26
N ARG A 258 13.05 0.44 -22.06
CA ARG A 258 14.40 0.48 -21.47
C ARG A 258 14.94 -0.93 -21.21
N LYS A 259 14.08 -1.86 -20.77
CA LYS A 259 14.44 -3.26 -20.56
C LYS A 259 14.74 -3.97 -21.88
N ALA A 260 13.96 -3.73 -22.93
CA ALA A 260 14.23 -4.25 -24.28
C ALA A 260 15.59 -3.76 -24.82
N ALA A 261 15.94 -2.50 -24.61
CA ALA A 261 17.23 -1.95 -24.99
C ALA A 261 18.40 -2.55 -24.18
N LYS A 262 18.19 -2.79 -22.87
CA LYS A 262 19.21 -3.40 -21.99
C LYS A 262 19.42 -4.90 -22.29
N PHE A 263 18.39 -5.61 -22.77
CA PHE A 263 18.42 -7.05 -23.06
C PHE A 263 17.94 -7.32 -24.48
N PRO A 264 18.79 -7.13 -25.51
CA PRO A 264 18.41 -7.30 -26.90
C PRO A 264 17.86 -8.70 -27.20
N GLY A 265 16.75 -8.76 -27.97
CA GLY A 265 16.09 -10.01 -28.34
C GLY A 265 15.14 -10.59 -27.29
N LEU A 266 15.06 -9.99 -26.08
CA LEU A 266 14.14 -10.44 -25.04
C LEU A 266 12.69 -10.02 -25.31
N LEU A 267 12.47 -8.78 -25.70
CA LEU A 267 11.16 -8.16 -25.92
C LEU A 267 11.12 -7.49 -27.32
N ASP A 268 9.92 -7.46 -27.91
CA ASP A 268 9.66 -6.77 -29.18
C ASP A 268 9.30 -5.29 -28.90
N ALA A 269 10.27 -4.40 -29.11
CA ALA A 269 10.12 -2.98 -28.81
C ALA A 269 9.04 -2.29 -29.67
N ASP A 270 8.91 -2.67 -30.96
CA ASP A 270 7.94 -2.07 -31.86
C ASP A 270 6.50 -2.48 -31.50
N ALA A 271 6.30 -3.77 -31.20
CA ALA A 271 5.02 -4.26 -30.72
C ALA A 271 4.63 -3.63 -29.37
N ILE A 272 5.58 -3.48 -28.44
CA ILE A 272 5.33 -2.81 -27.14
C ILE A 272 4.96 -1.34 -27.37
N ALA A 273 5.68 -0.63 -28.25
CA ALA A 273 5.37 0.77 -28.57
C ALA A 273 3.96 0.94 -29.14
N ALA A 274 3.50 -0.03 -29.93
CA ALA A 274 2.16 -0.03 -30.54
C ALA A 274 1.03 -0.45 -29.58
N ALA A 275 1.31 -1.17 -28.49
CA ALA A 275 0.29 -1.67 -27.56
C ALA A 275 -0.58 -0.53 -26.99
N THR A 276 -1.90 -0.74 -26.93
CA THR A 276 -2.90 0.25 -26.50
C THR A 276 -3.84 -0.27 -25.41
N THR A 277 -3.68 -1.53 -25.03
CA THR A 277 -4.48 -2.24 -24.02
C THR A 277 -3.58 -2.96 -23.02
N PHE A 278 -4.08 -3.26 -21.82
CA PHE A 278 -3.37 -4.12 -20.87
C PHE A 278 -3.18 -5.52 -21.42
N ARG A 279 -4.18 -6.05 -22.14
CA ARG A 279 -4.09 -7.37 -22.77
C ARG A 279 -2.91 -7.47 -23.73
N GLU A 280 -2.75 -6.47 -24.60
CA GLU A 280 -1.60 -6.42 -25.52
C GLU A 280 -0.28 -6.31 -24.75
N PHE A 281 -0.21 -5.40 -23.79
CA PHE A 281 1.00 -5.18 -22.99
C PHE A 281 1.37 -6.43 -22.18
N ASP A 282 0.43 -7.01 -21.46
CA ASP A 282 0.67 -8.18 -20.62
C ASP A 282 1.07 -9.41 -21.43
N THR A 283 0.49 -9.58 -22.64
CA THR A 283 0.92 -10.66 -23.55
C THR A 283 2.36 -10.44 -24.03
N LEU A 284 2.71 -9.22 -24.45
CA LEU A 284 4.02 -8.89 -25.01
C LEU A 284 5.14 -8.81 -23.97
N VAL A 285 4.82 -8.39 -22.74
CA VAL A 285 5.82 -8.10 -21.72
C VAL A 285 5.68 -9.03 -20.52
N THR A 286 4.58 -8.95 -19.76
CA THR A 286 4.43 -9.65 -18.48
C THR A 286 4.45 -11.16 -18.68
N ALA A 287 3.65 -11.67 -19.61
CA ALA A 287 3.61 -13.10 -19.90
C ALA A 287 4.97 -13.62 -20.38
N ARG A 288 5.61 -12.87 -21.28
CA ARG A 288 6.92 -13.28 -21.82
C ARG A 288 8.03 -13.30 -20.78
N LEU A 289 8.05 -12.32 -19.85
CA LEU A 289 9.09 -12.25 -18.81
C LEU A 289 8.93 -13.31 -17.73
N HIS A 290 7.71 -13.82 -17.52
CA HIS A 290 7.37 -14.71 -16.41
C HIS A 290 6.91 -16.11 -16.82
N GLY A 291 6.97 -16.45 -18.13
CA GLY A 291 6.66 -17.79 -18.64
C GLY A 291 5.17 -18.14 -18.63
N PHE A 292 4.30 -17.14 -18.76
CA PHE A 292 2.89 -17.34 -19.08
C PHE A 292 2.70 -17.43 -20.59
N VAL A 293 1.62 -18.06 -21.02
CA VAL A 293 1.31 -18.19 -22.45
C VAL A 293 0.93 -16.85 -23.06
N ASP A 294 0.05 -16.12 -22.39
CA ASP A 294 -0.48 -14.82 -22.78
C ASP A 294 -1.07 -14.08 -21.57
N ALA A 295 -1.76 -12.96 -21.79
CA ALA A 295 -2.40 -12.19 -20.75
C ALA A 295 -3.53 -12.98 -20.04
N ASP A 296 -4.29 -13.81 -20.76
CA ASP A 296 -5.39 -14.59 -20.16
C ASP A 296 -4.85 -15.66 -19.21
N ASP A 297 -3.80 -16.40 -19.59
CA ASP A 297 -3.11 -17.33 -18.70
C ASP A 297 -2.51 -16.62 -17.49
N TYR A 298 -1.86 -15.47 -17.72
CA TYR A 298 -1.31 -14.64 -16.67
C TYR A 298 -2.40 -14.22 -15.66
N TRP A 299 -3.46 -13.56 -16.13
CA TRP A 299 -4.53 -13.04 -15.28
C TRP A 299 -5.24 -14.14 -14.50
N ALA A 300 -5.54 -15.27 -15.16
CA ALA A 300 -6.18 -16.42 -14.51
C ALA A 300 -5.33 -17.00 -13.38
N ARG A 301 -4.03 -17.19 -13.60
CA ARG A 301 -3.12 -17.84 -12.65
C ARG A 301 -2.69 -16.96 -11.49
N VAL A 302 -2.78 -15.63 -11.63
CA VAL A 302 -2.31 -14.71 -10.58
C VAL A 302 -3.44 -13.96 -9.87
N SER A 303 -4.69 -14.16 -10.26
CA SER A 303 -5.86 -13.68 -9.51
C SER A 303 -5.90 -14.27 -8.11
N SER A 304 -6.09 -13.44 -7.10
CA SER A 304 -6.13 -13.88 -5.70
C SER A 304 -7.48 -14.40 -5.25
N LYS A 305 -8.58 -14.08 -5.97
CA LYS A 305 -9.94 -14.45 -5.58
C LYS A 305 -10.11 -15.95 -5.28
N PRO A 306 -9.59 -16.92 -6.08
CA PRO A 306 -9.73 -18.34 -5.79
C PRO A 306 -9.00 -18.81 -4.52
N LEU A 307 -8.07 -18.01 -4.01
CA LEU A 307 -7.22 -18.35 -2.87
C LEU A 307 -7.72 -17.77 -1.55
N LEU A 308 -8.77 -16.94 -1.55
CA LEU A 308 -9.27 -16.27 -0.35
C LEU A 308 -9.78 -17.25 0.71
N GLN A 309 -10.28 -18.43 0.32
CA GLN A 309 -10.70 -19.48 1.25
C GLN A 309 -9.53 -20.14 2.00
N SER A 310 -8.31 -20.02 1.49
CA SER A 310 -7.11 -20.60 2.11
C SER A 310 -6.41 -19.64 3.07
N ILE A 311 -6.81 -18.38 3.14
CA ILE A 311 -6.19 -17.37 4.01
C ILE A 311 -6.52 -17.70 5.47
N ALA A 312 -5.48 -17.84 6.30
CA ALA A 312 -5.60 -18.13 7.73
C ALA A 312 -5.25 -16.93 8.63
N VAL A 313 -4.53 -15.93 8.10
CA VAL A 313 -4.19 -14.69 8.81
C VAL A 313 -5.44 -13.79 8.83
N PRO A 314 -5.78 -13.17 9.98
CA PRO A 314 -6.86 -12.17 10.02
C PRO A 314 -6.64 -11.06 8.99
N THR A 315 -7.51 -11.00 7.99
CA THR A 315 -7.31 -10.16 6.81
C THR A 315 -8.57 -9.34 6.50
N LEU A 316 -8.40 -8.03 6.33
CA LEU A 316 -9.44 -7.14 5.84
C LEU A 316 -9.29 -6.94 4.33
N VAL A 317 -10.38 -7.10 3.59
CA VAL A 317 -10.44 -6.80 2.16
C VAL A 317 -11.45 -5.69 1.94
N VAL A 318 -10.97 -4.52 1.49
CA VAL A 318 -11.78 -3.32 1.24
C VAL A 318 -11.84 -3.04 -0.25
N ASN A 319 -13.01 -3.20 -0.85
CA ASN A 319 -13.24 -2.86 -2.26
C ASN A 319 -14.58 -2.16 -2.41
N ALA A 320 -14.60 -0.94 -2.94
CA ALA A 320 -15.85 -0.25 -3.24
C ALA A 320 -16.58 -0.92 -4.42
N LYS A 321 -17.90 -1.02 -4.35
CA LYS A 321 -18.71 -1.61 -5.44
C LYS A 321 -18.72 -0.77 -6.71
N ASN A 322 -18.45 0.52 -6.60
CA ASN A 322 -18.34 1.45 -7.73
C ASN A 322 -16.91 1.67 -8.22
N ASP A 323 -15.97 0.79 -7.83
CA ASP A 323 -14.59 0.83 -8.32
C ASP A 323 -14.56 0.70 -9.86
N PRO A 324 -14.01 1.68 -10.61
CA PRO A 324 -13.97 1.62 -12.05
C PRO A 324 -13.03 0.53 -12.61
N PHE A 325 -12.09 0.01 -11.78
CA PHE A 325 -11.11 -0.98 -12.22
C PHE A 325 -11.58 -2.42 -12.01
N LEU A 326 -12.41 -2.68 -11.00
CA LEU A 326 -12.96 -4.01 -10.75
C LEU A 326 -14.49 -3.96 -10.68
N PRO A 327 -15.22 -4.50 -11.65
CA PRO A 327 -16.67 -4.53 -11.63
C PRO A 327 -17.21 -5.20 -10.35
N ALA A 328 -18.30 -4.66 -9.78
CA ALA A 328 -18.93 -5.20 -8.57
C ALA A 328 -19.28 -6.70 -8.68
N THR A 329 -19.62 -7.17 -9.89
CA THR A 329 -19.93 -8.58 -10.17
C THR A 329 -18.73 -9.52 -10.03
N ALA A 330 -17.52 -8.98 -10.05
CA ALA A 330 -16.28 -9.72 -9.86
C ALA A 330 -15.82 -9.76 -8.40
N LEU A 331 -16.42 -8.95 -7.51
CA LEU A 331 -16.10 -8.96 -6.09
C LEU A 331 -16.43 -10.31 -5.44
N PRO A 332 -15.68 -10.74 -4.41
CA PRO A 332 -15.97 -11.96 -3.67
C PRO A 332 -17.22 -11.78 -2.79
N GLY A 333 -17.99 -12.85 -2.63
CA GLY A 333 -19.05 -12.94 -1.63
C GLY A 333 -18.57 -13.67 -0.36
N PRO A 334 -19.42 -13.75 0.67
CA PRO A 334 -19.08 -14.45 1.91
C PRO A 334 -18.68 -15.93 1.72
N GLN A 335 -19.20 -16.58 0.67
CA GLN A 335 -18.88 -17.97 0.31
C GLN A 335 -17.50 -18.14 -0.32
N ASP A 336 -16.87 -17.06 -0.80
CA ASP A 336 -15.58 -17.08 -1.49
C ASP A 336 -14.39 -16.90 -0.54
N VAL A 337 -14.65 -16.69 0.75
CA VAL A 337 -13.61 -16.33 1.73
C VAL A 337 -13.57 -17.27 2.93
N SER A 338 -12.42 -17.38 3.58
CA SER A 338 -12.26 -18.08 4.85
C SER A 338 -12.86 -17.26 6.01
N PRO A 339 -13.08 -17.87 7.19
CA PRO A 339 -13.49 -17.15 8.40
C PRO A 339 -12.48 -16.09 8.89
N ALA A 340 -11.22 -16.15 8.44
CA ALA A 340 -10.18 -15.16 8.76
C ALA A 340 -10.30 -13.88 7.92
N VAL A 341 -11.06 -13.90 6.82
CA VAL A 341 -11.21 -12.77 5.91
C VAL A 341 -12.49 -12.01 6.18
N THR A 342 -12.37 -10.71 6.42
CA THR A 342 -13.50 -9.78 6.53
C THR A 342 -13.61 -8.97 5.24
N LEU A 343 -14.80 -8.98 4.62
CA LEU A 343 -15.10 -8.19 3.42
C LEU A 343 -15.79 -6.88 3.80
N GLU A 344 -15.21 -5.76 3.37
CA GLU A 344 -15.82 -4.43 3.44
C GLU A 344 -16.02 -3.91 2.01
N GLN A 345 -17.29 -3.86 1.59
CA GLN A 345 -17.65 -3.52 0.22
C GLN A 345 -18.67 -2.36 0.20
N PRO A 346 -18.21 -1.12 0.51
CA PRO A 346 -19.09 0.04 0.47
C PRO A 346 -19.63 0.27 -0.95
N GLU A 347 -20.83 0.86 -1.04
CA GLU A 347 -21.48 1.15 -2.33
C GLU A 347 -20.69 2.16 -3.17
N ALA A 348 -19.93 3.02 -2.52
CA ALA A 348 -19.11 4.07 -3.16
C ALA A 348 -17.75 4.17 -2.46
N GLY A 349 -16.76 4.69 -3.20
CA GLY A 349 -15.37 4.84 -2.72
C GLY A 349 -14.38 5.02 -3.87
N GLY A 350 -14.73 4.57 -5.08
CA GLY A 350 -13.82 4.53 -6.23
C GLY A 350 -12.71 3.49 -6.02
N HIS A 351 -11.52 3.77 -6.58
CA HIS A 351 -10.33 2.90 -6.54
C HIS A 351 -9.26 3.48 -5.64
#